data_80ca3832629ee7ed8acd4a5cd49fd470
#
_entry.id   80ca3832629ee7ed8acd4a5cd49fd470
#
_cell.length_a   1.000
_cell.length_b   1.000
_cell.length_c   1.000
_cell.angle_alpha   90.00
_cell.angle_beta   90.00
_cell.angle_gamma   90.00
#
_symmetry.space_group_name_H-M   'P 1'
#
loop_
_entity.id
_entity.type
_entity.pdbx_description
1 polymer ?
#
loop_
_entity_poly.entity_id
_entity_poly.type
_entity_poly.pdbx_seq_one_letter_code
_entity_poly.pdbx_strand_id
1 'polypeptide(L)'
;MRRKWMQWLLQRDRPRGRWLGLSLGLSVWPKLLLRRCSLWLVCWAASALLGSAALAQSVDLKTLKLERRDGELVLEFGTRLSLGPAIEDALQRGVPMYFVAQTVVYRNRWYWRDERITRVNRSWRLAYQPLTGSWRVSLGGLSQGYPSLSDALAPLTRVTGWRLLEGEKLEPGEHYYVDFSFRLDNSQLPQPMQIDLGGDWKLGVERSLRIE
;
A
#
# COMPACT_ATOMS: atom_id res chain seq x y z
N MET A 1 39.20 17.06 -48.34
CA MET A 1 40.66 17.00 -48.11
C MET A 1 40.87 16.12 -46.85
N ARG A 2 40.91 14.81 -47.01
CA ARG A 2 42.00 13.90 -47.37
C ARG A 2 43.06 13.82 -46.27
N ARG A 3 42.97 12.66 -45.57
CA ARG A 3 44.06 11.69 -45.39
C ARG A 3 45.40 12.26 -44.89
N LYS A 4 45.78 11.92 -43.64
CA LYS A 4 47.18 11.72 -43.22
C LYS A 4 47.30 11.60 -41.68
N TRP A 5 46.74 10.55 -41.07
CA TRP A 5 47.10 10.19 -39.65
C TRP A 5 47.06 8.68 -39.45
N MET A 6 47.64 7.95 -40.39
CA MET A 6 47.74 6.52 -40.27
C MET A 6 49.13 6.07 -40.75
N GLN A 7 50.16 6.38 -39.98
CA GLN A 7 51.50 5.84 -40.22
C GLN A 7 52.47 6.08 -39.03
N TRP A 8 52.04 6.17 -37.80
CA TRP A 8 52.98 6.40 -36.66
C TRP A 8 52.98 5.32 -35.58
N LEU A 9 52.50 4.10 -35.81
CA LEU A 9 52.45 3.03 -34.79
C LEU A 9 53.14 1.73 -35.23
N LEU A 10 54.18 1.82 -36.00
CA LEU A 10 55.01 0.64 -36.31
C LEU A 10 56.47 1.02 -36.31
N GLN A 11 57.04 1.25 -35.17
CA GLN A 11 58.46 1.10 -34.91
C GLN A 11 58.85 1.51 -33.51
N ARG A 12 59.03 0.53 -32.61
CA ARG A 12 60.07 0.57 -31.62
C ARG A 12 60.22 -0.77 -30.87
N ASP A 13 61.21 -1.47 -31.26
CA ASP A 13 62.28 -2.18 -30.56
C ASP A 13 61.92 -2.98 -29.26
N ARG A 14 62.16 -4.26 -29.40
CA ARG A 14 62.43 -5.20 -28.33
C ARG A 14 63.83 -5.01 -27.75
N PRO A 15 63.99 -4.98 -26.43
CA PRO A 15 65.27 -5.43 -25.84
C PRO A 15 65.10 -6.85 -25.29
N ARG A 16 66.04 -7.69 -25.72
CA ARG A 16 66.43 -8.97 -25.13
C ARG A 16 67.12 -8.68 -23.76
N GLY A 17 66.70 -9.39 -22.71
CA GLY A 17 67.44 -9.29 -21.41
C GLY A 17 67.01 -10.30 -20.38
N ARG A 18 67.71 -11.43 -20.37
CA ARG A 18 68.22 -12.18 -19.21
C ARG A 18 67.23 -12.72 -18.20
N TRP A 19 67.01 -14.01 -18.30
CA TRP A 19 66.53 -14.89 -17.26
C TRP A 19 67.56 -14.95 -16.10
N LEU A 20 67.24 -14.46 -14.96
CA LEU A 20 67.85 -14.85 -13.69
C LEU A 20 66.78 -15.47 -12.81
N GLY A 21 66.93 -16.77 -12.61
CA GLY A 21 66.05 -17.55 -11.75
C GLY A 21 66.18 -17.10 -10.28
N LEU A 22 65.07 -16.84 -9.69
CA LEU A 22 64.90 -16.80 -8.24
C LEU A 22 63.66 -17.62 -7.90
N SER A 23 63.93 -18.88 -7.58
CA SER A 23 63.00 -19.78 -6.91
C SER A 23 62.91 -19.35 -5.44
N LEU A 24 61.82 -18.65 -5.07
CA LEU A 24 61.47 -18.40 -3.67
C LEU A 24 60.00 -18.62 -3.46
N GLY A 25 59.67 -19.76 -2.84
CA GLY A 25 58.69 -19.89 -1.78
C GLY A 25 57.24 -19.56 -2.10
N LEU A 26 56.60 -20.32 -3.03
CA LEU A 26 55.13 -20.30 -3.22
C LEU A 26 54.45 -21.31 -2.28
N SER A 27 54.39 -21.08 -0.98
CA SER A 27 53.63 -21.99 -0.10
C SER A 27 52.78 -21.33 1.00
N VAL A 28 52.68 -20.01 1.08
CA VAL A 28 51.98 -19.37 2.20
C VAL A 28 50.78 -18.48 1.79
N TRP A 29 50.58 -18.21 0.52
CA TRP A 29 49.58 -17.24 0.06
C TRP A 29 48.11 -17.76 -0.12
N PRO A 30 47.81 -19.04 -0.30
CA PRO A 30 46.38 -19.43 -0.48
C PRO A 30 45.55 -19.40 0.80
N LYS A 31 46.16 -19.50 1.99
CA LYS A 31 45.42 -19.55 3.26
C LYS A 31 44.93 -18.17 3.74
N LEU A 32 45.57 -17.09 3.36
CA LEU A 32 45.17 -15.73 3.72
C LEU A 32 44.06 -15.17 2.80
N LEU A 33 44.02 -15.58 1.55
CA LEU A 33 42.95 -15.20 0.60
C LEU A 33 41.61 -15.89 0.93
N LEU A 34 41.64 -17.16 1.32
CA LEU A 34 40.44 -17.91 1.72
C LEU A 34 39.82 -17.35 3.02
N ARG A 35 40.60 -16.87 3.98
CA ARG A 35 40.06 -16.23 5.21
C ARG A 35 39.45 -14.86 4.95
N ARG A 36 39.91 -14.11 3.97
CA ARG A 36 39.30 -12.81 3.58
C ARG A 36 38.01 -12.99 2.81
N CYS A 37 37.91 -13.98 1.93
CA CYS A 37 36.67 -14.29 1.22
C CYS A 37 35.58 -14.78 2.16
N SER A 38 35.89 -15.55 3.20
CA SER A 38 34.90 -16.03 4.16
C SER A 38 34.31 -14.89 5.02
N LEU A 39 35.09 -13.89 5.36
CA LEU A 39 34.61 -12.70 6.08
C LEU A 39 33.66 -11.84 5.21
N TRP A 40 33.96 -11.74 3.92
CA TRP A 40 33.06 -11.03 2.98
C TRP A 40 31.72 -11.75 2.78
N LEU A 41 31.74 -13.08 2.73
CA LEU A 41 30.51 -13.89 2.63
C LEU A 41 29.65 -13.83 3.91
N VAL A 42 30.28 -13.78 5.09
CA VAL A 42 29.56 -13.62 6.37
C VAL A 42 28.97 -12.20 6.49
N CYS A 43 29.67 -11.16 6.06
CA CYS A 43 29.11 -9.81 6.01
C CYS A 43 27.93 -9.69 5.02
N TRP A 44 28.00 -10.38 3.88
CA TRP A 44 26.91 -10.42 2.90
C TRP A 44 25.70 -11.20 3.43
N ALA A 45 25.93 -12.32 4.11
CA ALA A 45 24.85 -13.09 4.74
C ALA A 45 24.23 -12.34 5.93
N ALA A 46 25.01 -11.59 6.71
CA ALA A 46 24.50 -10.78 7.81
C ALA A 46 23.67 -9.58 7.33
N SER A 47 24.03 -8.96 6.19
CA SER A 47 23.22 -7.87 5.60
C SER A 47 21.93 -8.36 4.98
N ALA A 48 21.84 -9.62 4.54
CA ALA A 48 20.59 -10.21 4.04
C ALA A 48 19.57 -10.53 5.16
N LEU A 49 20.04 -10.70 6.41
CA LEU A 49 19.19 -10.95 7.58
C LEU A 49 18.62 -9.67 8.21
N LEU A 50 19.15 -8.49 7.85
CA LEU A 50 18.63 -7.19 8.25
C LEU A 50 17.59 -6.64 7.25
N GLY A 51 16.94 -7.52 6.50
CA GLY A 51 15.73 -7.18 5.74
C GLY A 51 14.71 -6.59 6.71
N SER A 52 14.68 -5.26 6.80
CA SER A 52 13.68 -4.52 7.54
C SER A 52 12.32 -5.06 7.12
N ALA A 53 11.57 -5.65 8.05
CA ALA A 53 10.17 -5.93 7.85
C ALA A 53 9.52 -4.57 7.58
N ALA A 54 9.41 -4.19 6.32
CA ALA A 54 8.62 -3.06 5.91
C ALA A 54 7.21 -3.37 6.43
N LEU A 55 6.76 -2.62 7.42
CA LEU A 55 5.36 -2.64 7.87
C LEU A 55 4.55 -2.17 6.67
N ALA A 56 4.15 -3.12 5.83
CA ALA A 56 3.34 -2.83 4.66
C ALA A 56 1.98 -2.33 5.16
N GLN A 57 1.66 -1.10 4.82
CA GLN A 57 0.31 -0.61 5.01
C GLN A 57 -0.65 -1.46 4.17
N SER A 58 -1.75 -1.85 4.75
CA SER A 58 -2.74 -2.68 4.06
C SER A 58 -4.14 -2.48 4.60
N VAL A 59 -5.12 -2.67 3.73
CA VAL A 59 -6.51 -2.87 4.11
C VAL A 59 -6.90 -4.27 3.70
N ASP A 60 -7.14 -5.11 4.69
CA ASP A 60 -7.64 -6.47 4.49
C ASP A 60 -9.15 -6.50 4.78
N LEU A 61 -9.94 -6.86 3.79
CA LEU A 61 -11.36 -7.10 3.97
C LEU A 61 -11.55 -8.50 4.59
N LYS A 62 -11.97 -8.55 5.85
CA LYS A 62 -12.18 -9.79 6.60
C LYS A 62 -13.58 -10.35 6.42
N THR A 63 -14.56 -9.47 6.45
CA THR A 63 -15.97 -9.84 6.28
C THR A 63 -16.66 -8.82 5.38
N LEU A 64 -17.50 -9.31 4.50
CA LEU A 64 -18.41 -8.51 3.70
C LEU A 64 -19.68 -9.32 3.53
N LYS A 65 -20.76 -8.88 4.16
CA LYS A 65 -22.05 -9.54 4.13
C LYS A 65 -23.11 -8.59 3.62
N LEU A 66 -23.97 -9.12 2.82
CA LEU A 66 -25.13 -8.42 2.29
C LEU A 66 -26.36 -9.22 2.67
N GLU A 67 -27.27 -8.59 3.38
CA GLU A 67 -28.49 -9.22 3.87
C GLU A 67 -29.70 -8.39 3.49
N ARG A 68 -30.80 -9.08 3.18
CA ARG A 68 -32.11 -8.42 3.08
C ARG A 68 -32.79 -8.52 4.45
N ARG A 69 -33.01 -7.38 5.08
CA ARG A 69 -33.65 -7.28 6.40
C ARG A 69 -34.78 -6.29 6.34
N ASP A 70 -35.99 -6.71 6.75
CA ASP A 70 -37.21 -5.85 6.78
C ASP A 70 -37.49 -5.11 5.47
N GLY A 71 -37.26 -5.78 4.33
CA GLY A 71 -37.45 -5.17 3.00
C GLY A 71 -36.34 -4.17 2.60
N GLU A 72 -35.28 -4.04 3.36
CA GLU A 72 -34.13 -3.20 3.04
C GLU A 72 -32.90 -4.05 2.70
N LEU A 73 -32.04 -3.55 1.82
CA LEU A 73 -30.73 -4.14 1.55
C LEU A 73 -29.71 -3.53 2.50
N VAL A 74 -29.14 -4.36 3.36
CA VAL A 74 -28.24 -3.95 4.43
C VAL A 74 -26.86 -4.58 4.20
N LEU A 75 -25.82 -3.76 4.28
CA LEU A 75 -24.42 -4.17 4.19
C LEU A 75 -23.77 -4.17 5.56
N GLU A 76 -22.98 -5.21 5.81
CA GLU A 76 -22.06 -5.29 6.94
C GLU A 76 -20.67 -5.56 6.43
N PHE A 77 -19.67 -4.84 6.94
CA PHE A 77 -18.30 -5.12 6.60
C PHE A 77 -17.37 -5.03 7.80
N GLY A 78 -16.30 -5.81 7.74
CA GLY A 78 -15.20 -5.78 8.68
C GLY A 78 -13.87 -5.78 7.93
N THR A 79 -13.04 -4.78 8.21
CA THR A 79 -11.71 -4.64 7.64
C THR A 79 -10.65 -4.69 8.74
N ARG A 80 -9.43 -5.13 8.39
CA ARG A 80 -8.24 -4.86 9.19
C ARG A 80 -7.47 -3.75 8.50
N LEU A 81 -7.27 -2.66 9.18
CA LEU A 81 -6.59 -1.48 8.70
C LEU A 81 -5.22 -1.37 9.40
N SER A 82 -4.15 -1.42 8.62
CA SER A 82 -2.79 -1.14 9.08
C SER A 82 -2.31 0.14 8.41
N LEU A 83 -2.14 1.18 9.19
CA LEU A 83 -1.62 2.46 8.71
C LEU A 83 -0.11 2.36 8.54
N GLY A 84 0.41 2.98 7.48
CA GLY A 84 1.85 3.12 7.31
C GLY A 84 2.42 4.23 8.20
N PRO A 85 3.73 4.19 8.49
CA PRO A 85 4.37 5.18 9.37
C PRO A 85 4.17 6.61 8.87
N ALA A 86 4.17 6.85 7.57
CA ALA A 86 3.94 8.18 7.01
C ALA A 86 2.54 8.74 7.32
N ILE A 87 1.51 7.88 7.33
CA ILE A 87 0.13 8.25 7.67
C ILE A 87 0.02 8.51 9.18
N GLU A 88 0.64 7.64 9.99
CA GLU A 88 0.63 7.81 11.45
C GLU A 88 1.36 9.09 11.89
N ASP A 89 2.52 9.39 11.30
CA ASP A 89 3.26 10.63 11.55
C ASP A 89 2.44 11.87 11.17
N ALA A 90 1.76 11.84 10.03
CA ALA A 90 0.92 12.95 9.61
C ALA A 90 -0.28 13.14 10.57
N LEU A 91 -0.92 12.06 11.00
CA LEU A 91 -1.98 12.11 12.01
C LEU A 91 -1.48 12.71 13.32
N GLN A 92 -0.32 12.29 13.84
CA GLN A 92 0.28 12.82 15.07
C GLN A 92 0.60 14.31 14.98
N ARG A 93 0.93 14.81 13.80
CA ARG A 93 1.09 16.26 13.53
C ARG A 93 -0.24 17.01 13.42
N GLY A 94 -1.38 16.32 13.61
CA GLY A 94 -2.72 16.91 13.57
C GLY A 94 -3.33 17.00 12.17
N VAL A 95 -2.72 16.36 11.16
CA VAL A 95 -3.30 16.31 9.80
C VAL A 95 -4.47 15.32 9.81
N PRO A 96 -5.70 15.75 9.48
CA PRO A 96 -6.85 14.85 9.45
C PRO A 96 -6.81 13.93 8.22
N MET A 97 -7.19 12.67 8.43
CA MET A 97 -7.34 11.67 7.38
C MET A 97 -8.82 11.36 7.14
N TYR A 98 -9.17 11.16 5.88
CA TYR A 98 -10.53 10.87 5.47
C TYR A 98 -10.60 9.46 4.90
N PHE A 99 -11.45 8.62 5.48
CA PHE A 99 -11.70 7.26 5.00
C PHE A 99 -13.09 7.21 4.38
N VAL A 100 -13.20 6.64 3.21
CA VAL A 100 -14.47 6.55 2.48
C VAL A 100 -14.78 5.09 2.18
N ALA A 101 -15.94 4.64 2.67
CA ALA A 101 -16.58 3.43 2.18
C ALA A 101 -17.61 3.84 1.13
N GLN A 102 -17.54 3.24 -0.04
CA GLN A 102 -18.49 3.44 -1.13
C GLN A 102 -19.09 2.09 -1.52
N THR A 103 -20.39 2.08 -1.69
CA THR A 103 -21.13 0.92 -2.17
C THR A 103 -21.98 1.33 -3.35
N VAL A 104 -21.91 0.57 -4.43
CA VAL A 104 -22.72 0.79 -5.64
C VAL A 104 -23.46 -0.50 -5.94
N VAL A 105 -24.77 -0.42 -6.10
CA VAL A 105 -25.62 -1.53 -6.52
C VAL A 105 -25.88 -1.43 -8.00
N TYR A 106 -25.63 -2.50 -8.72
CA TYR A 106 -25.87 -2.62 -10.15
C TYR A 106 -26.87 -3.73 -10.45
N ARG A 107 -27.69 -3.52 -11.49
CA ARG A 107 -28.47 -4.54 -12.14
C ARG A 107 -27.67 -5.06 -13.35
N ASN A 108 -27.42 -6.35 -13.39
CA ASN A 108 -26.73 -7.00 -14.51
C ASN A 108 -27.66 -7.10 -15.71
N ARG A 109 -27.23 -6.59 -16.87
CA ARG A 109 -27.99 -6.66 -18.13
C ARG A 109 -27.16 -7.39 -19.18
N TRP A 110 -27.65 -8.53 -19.67
CA TRP A 110 -26.93 -9.38 -20.64
C TRP A 110 -26.70 -8.74 -22.01
N TYR A 111 -27.50 -7.71 -22.38
CA TYR A 111 -27.48 -7.08 -23.72
C TYR A 111 -27.07 -5.61 -23.73
N TRP A 112 -26.76 -5.02 -22.59
CA TRP A 112 -26.41 -3.61 -22.47
C TRP A 112 -25.43 -3.39 -21.30
N ARG A 113 -25.02 -2.14 -21.11
CA ARG A 113 -24.23 -1.76 -19.93
C ARG A 113 -25.08 -1.96 -18.66
N ASP A 114 -24.43 -2.46 -17.61
CA ASP A 114 -25.06 -2.64 -16.30
C ASP A 114 -25.64 -1.32 -15.79
N GLU A 115 -26.83 -1.40 -15.24
CA GLU A 115 -27.56 -0.26 -14.73
C GLU A 115 -27.20 -0.02 -13.27
N ARG A 116 -26.75 1.19 -12.96
CA ARG A 116 -26.49 1.59 -11.58
C ARG A 116 -27.80 1.98 -10.91
N ILE A 117 -28.23 1.18 -9.93
CA ILE A 117 -29.47 1.41 -9.16
C ILE A 117 -29.24 2.47 -8.09
N THR A 118 -28.17 2.32 -7.29
CA THR A 118 -27.85 3.27 -6.23
C THR A 118 -26.36 3.36 -5.97
N ARG A 119 -25.94 4.49 -5.39
CA ARG A 119 -24.58 4.69 -4.85
C ARG A 119 -24.73 5.31 -3.47
N VAL A 120 -24.16 4.65 -2.47
CA VAL A 120 -24.14 5.12 -1.08
C VAL A 120 -22.71 5.26 -0.62
N ASN A 121 -22.38 6.39 -0.01
CA ASN A 121 -21.07 6.68 0.54
C ASN A 121 -21.17 6.93 2.04
N ARG A 122 -20.14 6.50 2.78
CA ARG A 122 -19.96 6.84 4.18
C ARG A 122 -18.53 7.31 4.36
N SER A 123 -18.35 8.52 4.90
CA SER A 123 -17.05 9.16 5.07
C SER A 123 -16.77 9.41 6.54
N TRP A 124 -15.62 8.96 7.02
CA TRP A 124 -15.12 9.23 8.35
C TRP A 124 -13.91 10.16 8.29
N ARG A 125 -13.88 11.13 9.18
CA ARG A 125 -12.71 11.96 9.41
C ARG A 125 -12.04 11.52 10.71
N LEU A 126 -10.80 11.05 10.60
CA LEU A 126 -9.94 10.71 11.74
C LEU A 126 -8.94 11.84 11.95
N ALA A 127 -8.83 12.34 13.16
CA ALA A 127 -7.88 13.37 13.53
C ALA A 127 -7.31 13.12 14.93
N TYR A 128 -6.03 13.41 15.11
CA TYR A 128 -5.39 13.48 16.41
C TYR A 128 -5.39 14.92 16.90
N GLN A 129 -5.60 15.11 18.19
CA GLN A 129 -5.57 16.40 18.86
C GLN A 129 -4.34 16.48 19.78
N PRO A 130 -3.22 17.10 19.36
CA PRO A 130 -1.98 17.11 20.13
C PRO A 130 -2.12 17.74 21.51
N LEU A 131 -2.97 18.77 21.64
CA LEU A 131 -3.17 19.49 22.91
C LEU A 131 -3.83 18.65 24.00
N THR A 132 -4.69 17.71 23.61
CA THR A 132 -5.43 16.85 24.55
C THR A 132 -4.94 15.41 24.54
N GLY A 133 -4.01 15.06 23.63
CA GLY A 133 -3.51 13.70 23.46
C GLY A 133 -4.59 12.71 23.03
N SER A 134 -5.71 13.17 22.45
CA SER A 134 -6.88 12.35 22.14
C SER A 134 -7.13 12.24 20.65
N TRP A 135 -7.74 11.13 20.25
CA TRP A 135 -8.17 10.87 18.89
C TRP A 135 -9.64 11.25 18.71
N ARG A 136 -9.97 11.78 17.57
CA ARG A 136 -11.34 12.16 17.23
C ARG A 136 -11.76 11.56 15.90
N VAL A 137 -12.93 10.90 15.92
CA VAL A 137 -13.57 10.37 14.72
C VAL A 137 -14.87 11.12 14.50
N SER A 138 -15.08 11.59 13.29
CA SER A 138 -16.31 12.26 12.87
C SER A 138 -16.96 11.52 11.72
N LEU A 139 -18.29 11.34 11.79
CA LEU A 139 -19.13 10.73 10.78
C LEU A 139 -20.42 11.57 10.63
N GLY A 140 -20.65 12.11 9.44
CA GLY A 140 -21.90 12.83 9.11
C GLY A 140 -22.22 13.98 10.10
N GLY A 141 -21.21 14.73 10.58
CA GLY A 141 -21.38 15.82 11.54
C GLY A 141 -21.31 15.41 13.01
N LEU A 142 -21.46 14.12 13.34
CA LEU A 142 -21.23 13.60 14.70
C LEU A 142 -19.73 13.37 14.92
N SER A 143 -19.25 13.74 16.11
CA SER A 143 -17.83 13.62 16.46
C SER A 143 -17.69 12.96 17.82
N GLN A 144 -16.82 11.95 17.90
CA GLN A 144 -16.54 11.19 19.12
C GLN A 144 -15.04 11.15 19.40
N GLY A 145 -14.67 11.30 20.68
CA GLY A 145 -13.30 11.22 21.16
C GLY A 145 -12.95 9.80 21.61
N TYR A 146 -11.66 9.42 21.39
CA TYR A 146 -11.10 8.12 21.76
C TYR A 146 -9.73 8.31 22.41
N PRO A 147 -9.36 7.46 23.40
CA PRO A 147 -8.08 7.56 24.08
C PRO A 147 -6.91 7.01 23.25
N SER A 148 -7.18 6.07 22.35
CA SER A 148 -6.15 5.42 21.52
C SER A 148 -6.49 5.41 20.04
N LEU A 149 -5.47 5.24 19.19
CA LEU A 149 -5.65 5.07 17.74
C LEU A 149 -6.46 3.81 17.42
N SER A 150 -6.18 2.70 18.11
CA SER A 150 -6.90 1.43 17.93
C SER A 150 -8.40 1.57 18.18
N ASP A 151 -8.78 2.29 19.24
CA ASP A 151 -10.19 2.54 19.55
C ASP A 151 -10.83 3.46 18.53
N ALA A 152 -10.10 4.45 18.06
CA ALA A 152 -10.56 5.37 17.03
C ALA A 152 -10.75 4.68 15.65
N LEU A 153 -9.97 3.65 15.35
CA LEU A 153 -10.12 2.88 14.12
C LEU A 153 -11.30 1.88 14.15
N ALA A 154 -11.76 1.47 15.33
CA ALA A 154 -12.83 0.49 15.47
C ALA A 154 -14.12 0.86 14.70
N PRO A 155 -14.68 2.07 14.80
CA PRO A 155 -15.90 2.45 14.10
C PRO A 155 -15.73 2.60 12.57
N LEU A 156 -14.47 2.71 12.08
CA LEU A 156 -14.16 2.74 10.66
C LEU A 156 -14.01 1.34 10.08
N THR A 157 -13.49 0.42 10.90
CA THR A 157 -13.12 -0.93 10.45
C THR A 157 -14.23 -1.95 10.64
N ARG A 158 -15.24 -1.66 11.43
CA ARG A 158 -16.39 -2.53 11.65
C ARG A 158 -17.69 -1.73 11.54
N VAL A 159 -18.42 -2.00 10.48
CA VAL A 159 -19.72 -1.34 10.19
C VAL A 159 -20.78 -2.41 10.07
N THR A 160 -21.86 -2.24 10.82
CA THR A 160 -23.04 -3.12 10.80
C THR A 160 -24.27 -2.29 10.47
N GLY A 161 -25.28 -2.90 9.88
CA GLY A 161 -26.57 -2.26 9.63
C GLY A 161 -26.50 -1.08 8.65
N TRP A 162 -25.58 -1.11 7.68
CA TRP A 162 -25.51 -0.03 6.70
C TRP A 162 -26.55 -0.23 5.60
N ARG A 163 -27.63 0.54 5.66
CA ARG A 163 -28.70 0.52 4.67
C ARG A 163 -28.22 1.06 3.34
N LEU A 164 -28.43 0.30 2.27
CA LEU A 164 -28.03 0.66 0.90
C LEU A 164 -29.22 1.18 0.11
N LEU A 165 -30.35 0.46 0.16
CA LEU A 165 -31.57 0.82 -0.53
C LEU A 165 -32.77 0.07 0.07
N GLU A 166 -33.96 0.58 -0.17
CA GLU A 166 -35.22 -0.08 0.11
C GLU A 166 -35.46 -1.22 -0.89
N GLY A 167 -35.95 -2.36 -0.41
CA GLY A 167 -36.10 -3.58 -1.20
C GLY A 167 -37.08 -3.49 -2.36
N GLU A 168 -38.04 -2.54 -2.30
CA GLU A 168 -38.98 -2.27 -3.38
C GLU A 168 -38.31 -1.84 -4.69
N LYS A 169 -37.06 -1.37 -4.63
CA LYS A 169 -36.27 -1.00 -5.81
C LYS A 169 -35.59 -2.18 -6.50
N LEU A 170 -35.72 -3.37 -5.93
CA LEU A 170 -35.18 -4.61 -6.50
C LEU A 170 -36.32 -5.40 -7.16
N GLU A 171 -36.32 -5.45 -8.49
CA GLU A 171 -37.32 -6.19 -9.27
C GLU A 171 -37.09 -7.72 -9.09
N PRO A 172 -38.17 -8.51 -8.86
CA PRO A 172 -38.06 -9.96 -8.79
C PRO A 172 -37.60 -10.56 -10.11
N GLY A 173 -36.68 -11.53 -10.06
CA GLY A 173 -36.16 -12.23 -11.23
C GLY A 173 -34.98 -11.55 -11.93
N GLU A 174 -34.59 -10.36 -11.52
CA GLU A 174 -33.40 -9.68 -12.02
C GLU A 174 -32.16 -10.01 -11.19
N HIS A 175 -31.01 -9.96 -11.83
CA HIS A 175 -29.71 -10.24 -11.18
C HIS A 175 -29.00 -8.95 -10.79
N TYR A 176 -28.65 -8.86 -9.53
CA TYR A 176 -27.96 -7.69 -8.99
C TYR A 176 -26.59 -8.07 -8.44
N TYR A 177 -25.68 -7.11 -8.43
CA TYR A 177 -24.42 -7.21 -7.72
C TYR A 177 -24.06 -5.87 -7.06
N VAL A 178 -23.19 -5.95 -6.08
CA VAL A 178 -22.75 -4.82 -5.26
C VAL A 178 -21.25 -4.69 -5.40
N ASP A 179 -20.79 -3.52 -5.81
CA ASP A 179 -19.38 -3.13 -5.74
C ASP A 179 -19.15 -2.33 -4.47
N PHE A 180 -18.31 -2.88 -3.61
CA PHE A 180 -17.87 -2.27 -2.37
C PHE A 180 -16.42 -1.81 -2.51
N SER A 181 -16.13 -0.58 -2.07
CA SER A 181 -14.78 -0.07 -1.92
C SER A 181 -14.61 0.65 -0.59
N PHE A 182 -13.48 0.43 0.07
CA PHE A 182 -13.06 1.16 1.25
C PHE A 182 -11.66 1.70 1.02
N ARG A 183 -11.46 3.02 1.15
CA ARG A 183 -10.19 3.66 0.83
C ARG A 183 -9.93 4.92 1.66
N LEU A 184 -8.64 5.28 1.76
CA LEU A 184 -8.22 6.61 2.19
C LEU A 184 -8.48 7.62 1.06
N ASP A 185 -9.17 8.71 1.38
CA ASP A 185 -9.45 9.79 0.43
C ASP A 185 -8.38 10.88 0.52
N ASN A 186 -7.43 10.81 -0.40
CA ASN A 186 -6.30 11.74 -0.46
C ASN A 186 -6.69 13.11 -1.03
N SER A 187 -7.85 13.24 -1.66
CA SER A 187 -8.31 14.50 -2.26
C SER A 187 -8.57 15.59 -1.24
N GLN A 188 -8.80 15.21 0.01
CA GLN A 188 -9.08 16.10 1.13
C GLN A 188 -7.83 16.55 1.90
N LEU A 189 -6.66 16.07 1.52
CA LEU A 189 -5.41 16.48 2.15
C LEU A 189 -4.99 17.89 1.71
N PRO A 190 -4.25 18.63 2.54
CA PRO A 190 -3.68 19.91 2.15
C PRO A 190 -2.81 19.82 0.91
N GLN A 191 -2.86 20.82 0.02
CA GLN A 191 -2.20 20.84 -1.29
C GLN A 191 -0.72 20.36 -1.29
N PRO A 192 0.17 20.76 -0.40
CA PRO A 192 1.56 20.30 -0.44
C PRO A 192 1.70 18.79 -0.20
N MET A 193 0.74 18.17 0.50
CA MET A 193 0.76 16.72 0.76
C MET A 193 0.17 15.90 -0.39
N GLN A 194 -0.60 16.50 -1.29
CA GLN A 194 -1.19 15.80 -2.44
C GLN A 194 -0.17 15.51 -3.55
N ILE A 195 0.91 16.29 -3.63
CA ILE A 195 1.86 16.27 -4.76
C ILE A 195 2.89 15.16 -4.59
N ASP A 196 3.25 14.79 -3.38
CA ASP A 196 4.31 13.81 -3.07
C ASP A 196 3.75 12.50 -2.48
N LEU A 197 2.55 12.13 -2.91
CA LEU A 197 1.91 10.89 -2.47
C LEU A 197 2.52 9.70 -3.21
N GLY A 198 3.64 9.17 -2.69
CA GLY A 198 4.19 7.89 -3.08
C GLY A 198 3.19 6.73 -2.84
N GLY A 199 3.59 5.50 -3.12
CA GLY A 199 2.79 4.30 -2.90
C GLY A 199 2.21 4.18 -1.48
N ASP A 200 2.87 4.81 -0.51
CA ASP A 200 2.54 4.80 0.92
C ASP A 200 1.19 5.46 1.29
N TRP A 201 0.53 6.14 0.36
CA TRP A 201 -0.76 6.79 0.57
C TRP A 201 -1.92 6.11 -0.17
N LYS A 202 -1.63 5.05 -0.91
CA LYS A 202 -2.64 4.25 -1.62
C LYS A 202 -3.16 3.14 -0.71
N LEU A 203 -4.09 3.48 0.15
CA LEU A 203 -4.71 2.55 1.09
C LEU A 203 -6.15 2.30 0.68
N GLY A 204 -6.46 1.07 0.27
CA GLY A 204 -7.81 0.73 -0.14
C GLY A 204 -8.01 -0.74 -0.48
N VAL A 205 -9.25 -1.18 -0.46
CA VAL A 205 -9.71 -2.50 -0.87
C VAL A 205 -11.01 -2.38 -1.65
N GLU A 206 -11.17 -3.20 -2.68
CA GLU A 206 -12.37 -3.28 -3.50
C GLU A 206 -12.83 -4.73 -3.59
N ARG A 207 -14.14 -4.94 -3.60
CA ARG A 207 -14.76 -6.27 -3.71
C ARG A 207 -16.15 -6.18 -4.31
N SER A 208 -16.46 -7.11 -5.23
CA SER A 208 -17.81 -7.27 -5.78
C SER A 208 -18.49 -8.50 -5.15
N LEU A 209 -19.78 -8.35 -4.84
CA LEU A 209 -20.66 -9.41 -4.34
C LEU A 209 -21.90 -9.51 -5.23
N ARG A 210 -22.34 -10.74 -5.53
CA ARG A 210 -23.66 -10.98 -6.14
C ARG A 210 -24.72 -11.01 -5.06
N ILE A 211 -25.91 -10.51 -5.41
CA ILE A 211 -27.11 -10.60 -4.57
C ILE A 211 -27.85 -11.86 -5.01
N GLU A 212 -28.01 -12.81 -4.10
CA GLU A 212 -28.82 -14.02 -4.28
C GLU A 212 -30.28 -13.75 -3.91
#